data_8f277ed9f2835ffca934ee0dcba09d9c
#
_entry.id   8f277ed9f2835ffca934ee0dcba09d9c
#
_cell.length_a   1.000
_cell.length_b   1.000
_cell.length_c   1.000
_cell.angle_alpha   90.00
_cell.angle_beta   90.00
_cell.angle_gamma   90.00
#
_symmetry.space_group_name_H-M   'P 1'
#
loop_
_entity.id
_entity.type
_entity.pdbx_description
1 polymer ?
#
loop_
_entity_poly.entity_id
_entity_poly.type
_entity_poly.pdbx_seq_one_letter_code
_entity_poly.pdbx_strand_id
1 'polypeptide(L)'
;MQRLVLALIAVLIYQYSSSQEKLGRPFFTGDINFTLGINENYQIVPDDDNGPLIVPSALFFRVGFGYEFKKRIAVAFNSGYDLHWNYDIKAFPTYGSLKYNITEQDDSTHFIEVRYGKMWTPSSNYPDGNYYGIGLGIQAGGEDRLNTTFRIDFHRKGIVGFKNNRLDSVSFGFGFSFF
;
A
#
# COMPACT_ATOMS: atom_id res chain seq x y z
N MET A 1 30.11 -19.02 -22.24
CA MET A 1 29.88 -19.02 -20.80
C MET A 1 28.54 -18.37 -20.41
N GLN A 2 28.24 -17.17 -20.84
CA GLN A 2 27.02 -16.41 -20.46
C GLN A 2 25.71 -17.17 -20.78
N ARG A 3 25.60 -17.83 -21.93
CA ARG A 3 24.42 -18.61 -22.32
C ARG A 3 24.20 -19.87 -21.45
N LEU A 4 25.26 -20.44 -20.95
CA LEU A 4 25.24 -21.65 -20.09
C LEU A 4 24.77 -21.25 -18.67
N VAL A 5 25.19 -20.08 -18.18
CA VAL A 5 24.74 -19.53 -16.90
C VAL A 5 23.25 -19.18 -16.94
N LEU A 6 22.79 -18.56 -18.03
CA LEU A 6 21.37 -18.26 -18.23
C LEU A 6 20.51 -19.53 -18.33
N ALA A 7 20.99 -20.56 -19.02
CA ALA A 7 20.31 -21.85 -19.08
C ALA A 7 20.23 -22.52 -17.69
N LEU A 8 21.32 -22.47 -16.92
CA LEU A 8 21.36 -23.01 -15.56
C LEU A 8 20.40 -22.29 -14.62
N ILE A 9 20.35 -20.96 -14.71
CA ILE A 9 19.39 -20.13 -13.95
C ILE A 9 17.96 -20.47 -14.35
N ALA A 10 17.67 -20.61 -15.64
CA ALA A 10 16.35 -20.99 -16.13
C ALA A 10 15.92 -22.39 -15.64
N VAL A 11 16.83 -23.37 -15.64
CA VAL A 11 16.59 -24.72 -15.12
C VAL A 11 16.37 -24.69 -13.60
N LEU A 12 17.14 -23.91 -12.86
CA LEU A 12 16.95 -23.76 -11.41
C LEU A 12 15.61 -23.12 -11.09
N ILE A 13 15.22 -22.07 -11.83
CA ILE A 13 13.91 -21.42 -11.69
C ILE A 13 12.78 -22.42 -12.01
N TYR A 14 12.94 -23.22 -13.08
CA TYR A 14 11.95 -24.22 -13.48
C TYR A 14 11.82 -25.35 -12.45
N GLN A 15 12.93 -25.86 -11.92
CA GLN A 15 12.91 -26.90 -10.86
C GLN A 15 12.32 -26.36 -9.57
N TYR A 16 12.62 -25.10 -9.22
CA TYR A 16 12.03 -24.42 -8.05
C TYR A 16 10.51 -24.28 -8.21
N SER A 17 10.04 -23.96 -9.42
CA SER A 17 8.61 -23.85 -9.74
C SER A 17 7.87 -25.18 -9.71
N SER A 18 8.53 -26.29 -10.07
CA SER A 18 7.91 -27.64 -10.16
C SER A 18 7.92 -28.42 -8.83
N SER A 19 8.79 -28.05 -7.89
CA SER A 19 8.94 -28.74 -6.59
C SER A 19 8.04 -28.19 -5.49
N GLN A 20 7.26 -27.16 -5.76
CA GLN A 20 6.47 -26.47 -4.74
C GLN A 20 5.05 -27.03 -4.64
N GLU A 21 4.85 -28.03 -3.84
CA GLU A 21 3.61 -28.16 -3.10
C GLU A 21 3.41 -26.89 -2.27
N LYS A 22 2.77 -25.87 -2.90
CA LYS A 22 2.03 -24.76 -2.26
C LYS A 22 2.70 -24.03 -1.09
N LEU A 23 4.02 -23.80 -1.12
CA LEU A 23 4.69 -22.95 -0.13
C LEU A 23 4.26 -21.49 -0.26
N GLY A 24 3.77 -21.07 -1.42
CA GLY A 24 3.28 -19.73 -1.67
C GLY A 24 2.92 -19.50 -3.13
N ARG A 25 2.43 -18.29 -3.43
CA ARG A 25 2.01 -17.89 -4.77
C ARG A 25 2.33 -16.43 -5.05
N PRO A 26 2.74 -16.08 -6.27
CA PRO A 26 2.87 -14.69 -6.67
C PRO A 26 1.49 -14.06 -6.83
N PHE A 27 1.42 -12.73 -6.65
CA PHE A 27 0.20 -11.99 -6.86
C PHE A 27 0.47 -10.58 -7.39
N PHE A 28 -0.53 -10.04 -8.10
CA PHE A 28 -0.63 -8.64 -8.43
C PHE A 28 -1.73 -8.01 -7.60
N THR A 29 -1.56 -6.73 -7.24
CA THR A 29 -2.59 -5.97 -6.55
C THR A 29 -2.77 -4.61 -7.21
N GLY A 30 -4.00 -4.12 -7.15
CA GLY A 30 -4.36 -2.77 -7.54
C GLY A 30 -5.40 -2.22 -6.59
N ASP A 31 -5.25 -0.98 -6.15
CA ASP A 31 -6.22 -0.34 -5.28
C ASP A 31 -6.37 1.17 -5.53
N ILE A 32 -7.54 1.66 -5.17
CA ILE A 32 -7.90 3.07 -5.18
C ILE A 32 -8.26 3.43 -3.74
N ASN A 33 -7.67 4.51 -3.22
CA ASN A 33 -7.89 4.93 -1.85
C ASN A 33 -8.35 6.38 -1.81
N PHE A 34 -9.43 6.64 -1.10
CA PHE A 34 -9.90 7.97 -0.74
C PHE A 34 -9.27 8.37 0.59
N THR A 35 -8.61 9.50 0.63
CA THR A 35 -7.84 9.93 1.78
C THR A 35 -8.53 11.07 2.49
N LEU A 36 -8.61 10.93 3.80
CA LEU A 36 -9.02 11.97 4.72
C LEU A 36 -7.79 12.53 5.42
N GLY A 37 -7.57 13.83 5.31
CA GLY A 37 -6.52 14.52 6.05
C GLY A 37 -6.95 14.74 7.49
N ILE A 38 -6.00 14.63 8.42
CA ILE A 38 -6.22 14.98 9.83
C ILE A 38 -5.75 16.42 10.02
N ASN A 39 -6.64 17.27 10.47
CA ASN A 39 -6.32 18.65 10.80
C ASN A 39 -5.62 18.72 12.17
N GLU A 40 -4.31 18.89 12.16
CA GLU A 40 -3.49 18.96 13.39
C GLU A 40 -3.76 20.21 14.24
N ASN A 41 -4.48 21.20 13.72
CA ASN A 41 -4.85 22.42 14.46
C ASN A 41 -6.27 22.37 15.00
N TYR A 42 -6.96 21.26 14.82
CA TYR A 42 -8.31 21.11 15.34
C TYR A 42 -8.31 21.25 16.86
N GLN A 43 -9.11 22.18 17.38
CA GLN A 43 -9.36 22.35 18.81
C GLN A 43 -10.83 22.06 19.10
N ILE A 44 -11.09 21.34 20.17
CA ILE A 44 -12.46 21.01 20.63
C ILE A 44 -13.03 22.23 21.37
N VAL A 45 -13.04 23.38 20.76
CA VAL A 45 -13.66 24.60 21.33
C VAL A 45 -14.79 25.02 20.39
N PRO A 46 -16.03 25.20 20.90
CA PRO A 46 -17.22 25.43 20.07
C PRO A 46 -17.22 26.67 19.18
N ASP A 47 -16.35 27.66 19.43
CA ASP A 47 -16.36 28.95 18.76
C ASP A 47 -15.15 29.23 17.86
N ASP A 48 -14.37 28.21 17.49
CA ASP A 48 -13.17 28.45 16.70
C ASP A 48 -13.33 27.95 15.26
N ASP A 49 -13.13 28.86 14.29
CA ASP A 49 -13.22 28.63 12.84
C ASP A 49 -12.09 27.70 12.28
N ASN A 50 -11.53 26.82 13.10
CA ASN A 50 -10.42 25.94 12.72
C ASN A 50 -10.79 24.83 11.70
N GLY A 51 -12.03 24.78 11.26
CA GLY A 51 -12.54 23.81 10.31
C GLY A 51 -12.71 22.40 10.90
N PRO A 52 -13.19 21.44 10.13
CA PRO A 52 -13.43 20.08 10.63
C PRO A 52 -12.13 19.32 10.91
N LEU A 53 -12.16 18.42 11.90
CA LEU A 53 -11.04 17.52 12.23
C LEU A 53 -10.59 16.67 11.03
N ILE A 54 -11.56 16.23 10.22
CA ILE A 54 -11.34 15.38 9.06
C ILE A 54 -11.75 16.11 7.80
N VAL A 55 -10.84 16.20 6.83
CA VAL A 55 -11.06 16.90 5.55
C VAL A 55 -10.76 15.93 4.40
N PRO A 56 -11.65 15.78 3.41
CA PRO A 56 -11.31 15.06 2.18
C PRO A 56 -10.07 15.70 1.54
N SER A 57 -9.03 14.91 1.33
CA SER A 57 -7.70 15.46 1.09
C SER A 57 -7.06 14.95 -0.18
N ALA A 58 -7.30 13.68 -0.55
CA ALA A 58 -6.59 13.10 -1.67
C ALA A 58 -7.25 11.82 -2.24
N LEU A 59 -6.81 11.48 -3.44
CA LEU A 59 -7.07 10.21 -4.11
C LEU A 59 -5.74 9.53 -4.41
N PHE A 60 -5.63 8.24 -4.08
CA PHE A 60 -4.45 7.45 -4.34
C PHE A 60 -4.78 6.28 -5.25
N PHE A 61 -3.91 6.05 -6.22
CA PHE A 61 -3.89 4.85 -7.05
C PHE A 61 -2.65 4.03 -6.69
N ARG A 62 -2.80 2.74 -6.51
CA ARG A 62 -1.71 1.83 -6.16
C ARG A 62 -1.73 0.61 -7.06
N VAL A 63 -0.54 0.17 -7.40
CA VAL A 63 -0.31 -1.13 -8.04
C VAL A 63 0.87 -1.80 -7.36
N GLY A 64 0.82 -3.12 -7.26
CA GLY A 64 1.88 -3.87 -6.60
C GLY A 64 2.04 -5.27 -7.17
N PHE A 65 3.23 -5.81 -6.93
CA PHE A 65 3.56 -7.19 -7.21
C PHE A 65 4.20 -7.79 -5.97
N GLY A 66 3.80 -9.01 -5.62
CA GLY A 66 4.29 -9.64 -4.41
C GLY A 66 4.22 -11.16 -4.43
N TYR A 67 4.55 -11.71 -3.28
CA TYR A 67 4.53 -13.15 -3.04
C TYR A 67 3.89 -13.43 -1.68
N GLU A 68 2.90 -14.33 -1.68
CA GLU A 68 2.20 -14.78 -0.48
C GLU A 68 2.73 -16.14 -0.05
N PHE A 69 3.14 -16.24 1.21
CA PHE A 69 3.66 -17.47 1.83
C PHE A 69 2.58 -18.11 2.69
N LYS A 70 2.25 -19.38 2.40
CA LYS A 70 1.32 -20.22 3.19
C LYS A 70 0.02 -19.50 3.55
N LYS A 71 -0.48 -18.63 2.66
CA LYS A 71 -1.67 -17.80 2.88
C LYS A 71 -1.62 -16.90 4.13
N ARG A 72 -0.50 -16.84 4.86
CA ARG A 72 -0.37 -16.08 6.12
C ARG A 72 0.44 -14.81 6.01
N ILE A 73 1.52 -14.84 5.27
CA ILE A 73 2.44 -13.70 5.15
C ILE A 73 2.56 -13.35 3.68
N ALA A 74 2.38 -12.08 3.34
CA ALA A 74 2.66 -11.62 2.00
C ALA A 74 3.64 -10.44 2.03
N VAL A 75 4.61 -10.46 1.12
CA VAL A 75 5.52 -9.36 0.87
C VAL A 75 5.28 -8.83 -0.52
N ALA A 76 5.26 -7.51 -0.68
CA ALA A 76 5.07 -6.91 -1.98
C ALA A 76 5.90 -5.65 -2.15
N PHE A 77 6.22 -5.35 -3.40
CA PHE A 77 6.70 -4.05 -3.83
C PHE A 77 5.56 -3.32 -4.53
N ASN A 78 5.34 -2.09 -4.13
CA ASN A 78 4.23 -1.28 -4.58
C ASN A 78 4.72 0.05 -5.11
N SER A 79 3.96 0.59 -6.06
CA SER A 79 4.11 1.95 -6.55
C SER A 79 2.73 2.55 -6.79
N GLY A 80 2.66 3.87 -6.92
CA GLY A 80 1.39 4.51 -7.19
C GLY A 80 1.49 5.99 -7.46
N TYR A 81 0.33 6.61 -7.47
CA TYR A 81 0.17 8.03 -7.69
C TYR A 81 -0.75 8.62 -6.64
N ASP A 82 -0.29 9.66 -5.94
CA ASP A 82 -1.02 10.40 -4.92
C ASP A 82 -1.37 11.79 -5.44
N LEU A 83 -2.65 12.08 -5.49
CA LEU A 83 -3.17 13.38 -5.86
C LEU A 83 -3.80 14.02 -4.61
N HIS A 84 -3.09 14.95 -3.98
CA HIS A 84 -3.59 15.77 -2.87
C HIS A 84 -4.07 17.12 -3.40
N TRP A 85 -5.37 17.28 -3.60
CA TRP A 85 -5.91 18.52 -4.17
C TRP A 85 -5.89 19.70 -3.20
N ASN A 86 -5.97 19.46 -1.88
CA ASN A 86 -5.94 20.52 -0.89
C ASN A 86 -4.58 21.23 -0.76
N TYR A 87 -3.51 20.55 -1.20
CA TYR A 87 -2.14 21.05 -1.06
C TYR A 87 -1.41 21.18 -2.40
N ASP A 88 -2.09 20.85 -3.50
CA ASP A 88 -1.49 20.74 -4.84
C ASP A 88 -0.22 19.85 -4.86
N ILE A 89 -0.23 18.78 -4.07
CA ILE A 89 0.88 17.83 -3.99
C ILE A 89 0.54 16.64 -4.88
N LYS A 90 1.42 16.39 -5.85
CA LYS A 90 1.45 15.18 -6.66
C LYS A 90 2.67 14.37 -6.28
N ALA A 91 2.50 13.10 -5.93
CA ALA A 91 3.60 12.27 -5.48
C ALA A 91 3.50 10.86 -6.06
N PHE A 92 4.67 10.22 -6.18
CA PHE A 92 4.81 8.84 -6.62
C PHE A 92 5.46 8.03 -5.49
N PRO A 93 4.70 7.44 -4.58
CA PRO A 93 5.26 6.57 -3.58
C PRO A 93 5.72 5.25 -4.19
N THR A 94 6.89 4.78 -3.74
CA THR A 94 7.41 3.44 -3.97
C THR A 94 7.76 2.82 -2.63
N TYR A 95 7.21 1.65 -2.32
CA TYR A 95 7.37 1.07 -0.99
C TYR A 95 7.29 -0.44 -0.99
N GLY A 96 7.95 -1.05 -0.02
CA GLY A 96 7.74 -2.43 0.37
C GLY A 96 6.58 -2.53 1.35
N SER A 97 5.83 -3.61 1.26
CA SER A 97 4.79 -3.94 2.24
C SER A 97 4.96 -5.36 2.78
N LEU A 98 4.58 -5.52 4.05
CA LEU A 98 4.45 -6.79 4.73
C LEU A 98 3.02 -6.91 5.25
N LYS A 99 2.28 -7.88 4.72
CA LYS A 99 0.90 -8.21 5.11
C LYS A 99 0.90 -9.49 5.92
N TYR A 100 0.19 -9.49 7.03
CA TYR A 100 -0.08 -10.65 7.85
C TYR A 100 -1.58 -10.93 7.91
N ASN A 101 -1.98 -12.12 7.51
CA ASN A 101 -3.36 -12.59 7.56
C ASN A 101 -3.67 -13.12 8.97
N ILE A 102 -4.57 -12.43 9.69
CA ILE A 102 -4.90 -12.72 11.10
C ILE A 102 -5.84 -13.91 11.18
N THR A 103 -6.90 -13.88 10.37
CA THR A 103 -7.92 -14.94 10.31
C THR A 103 -8.15 -15.30 8.86
N GLU A 104 -8.34 -16.59 8.63
CA GLU A 104 -8.76 -17.14 7.35
C GLU A 104 -10.09 -17.87 7.62
N GLN A 105 -11.17 -17.30 7.12
CA GLN A 105 -12.47 -17.96 7.05
C GLN A 105 -12.74 -18.31 5.59
N ASP A 106 -13.62 -19.24 5.32
CA ASP A 106 -13.80 -19.90 4.02
C ASP A 106 -13.79 -18.93 2.82
N ASP A 107 -14.38 -17.72 2.96
CA ASP A 107 -14.47 -16.73 1.88
C ASP A 107 -13.85 -15.37 2.22
N SER A 108 -13.25 -15.20 3.39
CA SER A 108 -12.69 -13.90 3.79
C SER A 108 -11.44 -14.03 4.67
N THR A 109 -10.53 -13.10 4.50
CA THR A 109 -9.28 -13.00 5.25
C THR A 109 -9.15 -11.61 5.84
N HIS A 110 -9.04 -11.51 7.15
CA HIS A 110 -8.69 -10.26 7.82
C HIS A 110 -7.17 -10.13 7.89
N PHE A 111 -6.66 -8.95 7.61
CA PHE A 111 -5.22 -8.74 7.59
C PHE A 111 -4.80 -7.41 8.23
N ILE A 112 -3.55 -7.38 8.66
CA ILE A 112 -2.80 -6.18 8.97
C ILE A 112 -1.64 -6.04 7.98
N GLU A 113 -1.34 -4.81 7.57
CA GLU A 113 -0.26 -4.53 6.63
C GLU A 113 0.56 -3.34 7.13
N VAL A 114 1.88 -3.47 7.06
CA VAL A 114 2.82 -2.36 7.29
C VAL A 114 3.55 -2.04 6.01
N ARG A 115 3.86 -0.75 5.80
CA ARG A 115 4.48 -0.22 4.59
C ARG A 115 5.60 0.73 4.94
N TYR A 116 6.67 0.65 4.17
CA TYR A 116 7.79 1.56 4.28
C TYR A 116 8.44 1.80 2.91
N GLY A 117 8.78 3.05 2.63
CA GLY A 117 9.42 3.39 1.37
C GLY A 117 9.73 4.86 1.18
N LYS A 118 9.83 5.23 -0.07
CA LYS A 118 10.11 6.59 -0.53
C LYS A 118 8.88 7.20 -1.18
N MET A 119 8.77 8.49 -1.06
CA MET A 119 7.82 9.31 -1.76
C MET A 119 8.59 10.27 -2.68
N TRP A 120 8.39 10.10 -3.97
CA TRP A 120 8.99 10.95 -4.99
C TRP A 120 8.00 12.06 -5.33
N THR A 121 8.43 13.30 -5.18
CA THR A 121 7.60 14.47 -5.48
C THR A 121 8.17 15.17 -6.70
N PRO A 122 7.53 15.05 -7.89
CA PRO A 122 8.01 15.75 -9.09
C PRO A 122 7.75 17.26 -9.05
N SER A 123 7.16 17.77 -7.97
CA SER A 123 6.90 19.19 -7.75
C SER A 123 8.17 19.87 -7.21
N SER A 124 8.50 21.03 -7.78
CA SER A 124 9.63 21.86 -7.32
C SER A 124 9.44 22.44 -5.92
N ASN A 125 8.22 22.38 -5.37
CA ASN A 125 7.89 23.03 -4.10
C ASN A 125 8.22 22.18 -2.87
N TYR A 126 8.32 20.84 -3.04
CA TYR A 126 8.58 19.92 -1.94
C TYR A 126 9.58 18.86 -2.36
N PRO A 127 10.63 18.62 -1.57
CA PRO A 127 11.60 17.56 -1.85
C PRO A 127 11.01 16.18 -1.60
N ASP A 128 11.68 15.18 -2.13
CA ASP A 128 11.37 13.77 -1.87
C ASP A 128 11.38 13.45 -0.37
N GLY A 129 10.54 12.50 0.02
CA GLY A 129 10.38 12.15 1.43
C GLY A 129 10.31 10.65 1.68
N ASN A 130 10.05 10.32 2.93
CA ASN A 130 9.79 8.95 3.35
C ASN A 130 8.28 8.70 3.41
N TYR A 131 7.90 7.46 3.14
CA TYR A 131 6.53 6.98 3.23
C TYR A 131 6.43 5.86 4.25
N TYR A 132 5.46 5.98 5.15
CA TYR A 132 5.10 4.98 6.15
C TYR A 132 3.61 4.72 6.07
N GLY A 133 3.21 3.50 6.27
CA GLY A 133 1.80 3.13 6.32
C GLY A 133 1.54 1.96 7.26
N ILE A 134 0.38 1.96 7.88
CA ILE A 134 -0.20 0.83 8.56
C ILE A 134 -1.66 0.71 8.13
N GLY A 135 -2.11 -0.48 7.83
CA GLY A 135 -3.46 -0.73 7.37
C GLY A 135 -4.06 -1.98 7.97
N LEU A 136 -5.37 -1.95 8.10
CA LEU A 136 -6.21 -3.08 8.42
C LEU A 136 -7.17 -3.29 7.26
N GLY A 137 -7.48 -4.55 6.94
CA GLY A 137 -8.42 -4.81 5.85
C GLY A 137 -9.02 -6.19 5.88
N ILE A 138 -9.97 -6.35 4.98
CA ILE A 138 -10.64 -7.60 4.70
C ILE A 138 -10.43 -7.88 3.22
N GLN A 139 -9.97 -9.07 2.91
CA GLN A 139 -9.86 -9.60 1.56
C GLN A 139 -10.93 -10.66 1.40
N ALA A 140 -11.88 -10.42 0.51
CA ALA A 140 -12.94 -11.33 0.15
C ALA A 140 -12.64 -11.95 -1.22
N GLY A 141 -12.83 -13.25 -1.33
CA GLY A 141 -12.61 -13.99 -2.56
C GLY A 141 -12.46 -15.46 -2.22
N GLY A 142 -13.11 -16.30 -2.96
CA GLY A 142 -13.13 -17.74 -2.76
C GLY A 142 -11.94 -18.45 -3.42
N GLU A 143 -12.24 -19.56 -4.06
CA GLU A 143 -11.25 -20.40 -4.77
C GLU A 143 -10.69 -19.75 -6.04
N ASP A 144 -11.28 -18.66 -6.47
CA ASP A 144 -10.90 -17.90 -7.66
C ASP A 144 -9.58 -17.15 -7.47
N ARG A 145 -8.93 -16.89 -8.60
CA ARG A 145 -7.64 -16.17 -8.64
C ARG A 145 -7.78 -14.68 -8.30
N LEU A 146 -9.00 -14.15 -8.31
CA LEU A 146 -9.29 -12.74 -8.06
C LEU A 146 -9.93 -12.54 -6.69
N ASN A 147 -9.28 -11.78 -5.85
CA ASN A 147 -9.81 -11.38 -4.54
C ASN A 147 -10.03 -9.88 -4.49
N THR A 148 -11.12 -9.48 -3.88
CA THR A 148 -11.46 -8.09 -3.62
C THR A 148 -10.99 -7.69 -2.24
N THR A 149 -10.52 -6.46 -2.08
CA THR A 149 -9.96 -5.97 -0.81
C THR A 149 -10.63 -4.68 -0.40
N PHE A 150 -11.06 -4.59 0.86
CA PHE A 150 -11.42 -3.36 1.54
C PHE A 150 -10.43 -3.10 2.65
N ARG A 151 -10.02 -1.83 2.81
CA ARG A 151 -8.97 -1.46 3.77
C ARG A 151 -9.17 -0.07 4.35
N ILE A 152 -8.65 0.08 5.55
CA ILE A 152 -8.49 1.38 6.21
C ILE A 152 -7.01 1.51 6.53
N ASP A 153 -6.41 2.60 6.09
CA ASP A 153 -4.98 2.83 6.22
C ASP A 153 -4.70 4.16 6.91
N PHE A 154 -3.72 4.16 7.79
CA PHE A 154 -3.04 5.36 8.25
C PHE A 154 -1.75 5.52 7.45
N HIS A 155 -1.53 6.72 6.91
CA HIS A 155 -0.34 7.08 6.15
C HIS A 155 0.39 8.23 6.81
N ARG A 156 1.72 8.14 6.83
CA ARG A 156 2.60 9.25 7.18
C ARG A 156 3.58 9.49 6.06
N LYS A 157 3.60 10.70 5.55
CA LYS A 157 4.52 11.17 4.51
C LYS A 157 5.43 12.22 5.12
N GLY A 158 6.73 11.97 5.12
CA GLY A 158 7.73 12.98 5.49
C GLY A 158 7.89 13.94 4.32
N ILE A 159 7.50 15.20 4.48
CA ILE A 159 7.60 16.24 3.47
C ILE A 159 8.31 17.44 4.11
N VAL A 160 9.56 17.64 3.75
CA VAL A 160 10.33 18.79 4.25
C VAL A 160 9.72 20.08 3.72
N GLY A 161 9.51 21.06 4.61
CA GLY A 161 8.84 22.32 4.28
C GLY A 161 7.32 22.31 4.45
N PHE A 162 6.72 21.14 4.69
CA PHE A 162 5.33 21.05 5.13
C PHE A 162 5.23 21.27 6.65
N LYS A 163 4.04 21.59 7.14
CA LYS A 163 3.81 21.79 8.57
C LYS A 163 4.30 20.56 9.36
N ASN A 164 5.15 20.78 10.36
CA ASN A 164 5.83 19.73 11.12
C ASN A 164 6.64 18.74 10.26
N ASN A 165 7.02 19.08 9.03
CA ASN A 165 7.72 18.24 8.05
C ASN A 165 7.03 16.87 7.82
N ARG A 166 5.74 16.79 7.97
CA ARG A 166 4.96 15.56 7.75
C ARG A 166 3.52 15.86 7.33
N LEU A 167 2.94 14.92 6.61
CA LEU A 167 1.52 14.88 6.28
C LEU A 167 0.95 13.53 6.73
N ASP A 168 0.09 13.59 7.72
CA ASP A 168 -0.63 12.42 8.25
C ASP A 168 -2.03 12.36 7.63
N SER A 169 -2.48 11.17 7.28
CA SER A 169 -3.78 10.97 6.65
C SER A 169 -4.35 9.59 6.93
N VAL A 170 -5.66 9.50 6.94
CA VAL A 170 -6.41 8.25 6.96
C VAL A 170 -7.09 8.05 5.62
N SER A 171 -7.03 6.86 5.07
CA SER A 171 -7.68 6.52 3.81
C SER A 171 -8.55 5.28 3.92
N PHE A 172 -9.58 5.24 3.07
CA PHE A 172 -10.41 4.08 2.82
C PHE A 172 -10.11 3.59 1.41
N GLY A 173 -9.71 2.33 1.30
CA GLY A 173 -9.29 1.73 0.05
C GLY A 173 -10.19 0.59 -0.39
N PHE A 174 -10.38 0.53 -1.70
CA PHE A 174 -10.96 -0.60 -2.41
C PHE A 174 -9.97 -1.08 -3.44
N GLY A 175 -9.74 -2.40 -3.49
CA GLY A 175 -8.78 -2.96 -4.41
C GLY A 175 -9.06 -4.40 -4.77
N PHE A 176 -8.16 -4.96 -5.53
CA PHE A 176 -8.15 -6.37 -5.93
C PHE A 176 -6.75 -6.96 -5.83
N SER A 177 -6.71 -8.27 -5.66
CA SER A 177 -5.47 -9.07 -5.77
C SER A 177 -5.73 -10.23 -6.71
N PHE A 178 -4.82 -10.44 -7.65
CA PHE A 178 -4.85 -11.51 -8.63
C PHE A 178 -3.67 -12.46 -8.38
N PHE A 179 -3.97 -13.77 -8.18
CA PHE A 179 -3.02 -14.83 -7.83
C PHE A 179 -2.74 -15.78 -8.97
#